data_a0e40e8c5cf40d86bda671ec69ef983f
#
_entry.id   a0e40e8c5cf40d86bda671ec69ef983f
#
_cell.length_a   1.000
_cell.length_b   1.000
_cell.length_c   1.000
_cell.angle_alpha   90.00
_cell.angle_beta   90.00
_cell.angle_gamma   90.00
#
_symmetry.space_group_name_H-M   'P 1'
#
loop_
_entity.id
_entity.type
_entity.pdbx_description
1 polymer ?
#
loop_
_entity_poly.entity_id
_entity_poly.type
_entity_poly.pdbx_seq_one_letter_code
_entity_poly.pdbx_strand_id
1 'polypeptide(L)'
;IHYVDQNLEIARKLNNRDLKNQSSLQLSLLYSMCGRYRDAELILEKIKTSELSKDLLSVYYETYSRFWEYYSITANSRYGKQRAVYQDSLLSLLDQTSFDYKLSRAYYYGGRDSIKAKTVLQELLDTEEVGTPHYAMITHAYASFCWHQKKMDERKKYLMMSAIADIRNATRETASLQALALIQYEEKNLSDAFKFTQSAIDDVVSSGIHFRAMEIYKFYSIINTAYQTEEARSKSNLITFLISTSIILFLLVLLVICIYIQMRKILKIKRALVQSNEKLLRLNEKLNTMNNQLN
;
A
#
# COMPACT_ATOMS: atom_id res chain seq x y z
N ILE A 1 -13.53 23.65 1.23
CA ILE A 1 -14.93 24.12 1.31
C ILE A 1 -14.94 25.58 1.76
N HIS A 2 -14.41 25.95 2.94
CA HIS A 2 -14.47 27.30 3.49
C HIS A 2 -14.08 28.43 2.48
N TYR A 3 -12.95 28.31 1.80
CA TYR A 3 -12.52 29.31 0.82
C TYR A 3 -13.44 29.39 -0.40
N VAL A 4 -14.03 28.28 -0.83
CA VAL A 4 -14.98 28.28 -1.95
C VAL A 4 -16.31 28.92 -1.55
N ASP A 5 -16.76 28.73 -0.32
CA ASP A 5 -17.92 29.44 0.22
C ASP A 5 -17.67 30.96 0.27
N GLN A 6 -16.47 31.39 0.70
CA GLN A 6 -16.09 32.81 0.66
C GLN A 6 -16.08 33.36 -0.78
N ASN A 7 -15.53 32.62 -1.74
CA ASN A 7 -15.54 33.01 -3.15
C ASN A 7 -17.00 33.15 -3.68
N LEU A 8 -17.86 32.24 -3.27
CA LEU A 8 -19.29 32.31 -3.66
C LEU A 8 -19.99 33.55 -3.09
N GLU A 9 -19.69 33.92 -1.85
CA GLU A 9 -20.23 35.17 -1.23
C GLU A 9 -19.68 36.43 -1.95
N ILE A 10 -18.39 36.43 -2.27
CA ILE A 10 -17.78 37.53 -3.02
C ILE A 10 -18.41 37.65 -4.41
N ALA A 11 -18.58 36.54 -5.11
CA ALA A 11 -19.23 36.49 -6.41
C ALA A 11 -20.69 37.06 -6.38
N ARG A 12 -21.43 36.74 -5.31
CA ARG A 12 -22.78 37.30 -5.08
C ARG A 12 -22.76 38.79 -4.85
N LYS A 13 -21.82 39.30 -4.02
CA LYS A 13 -21.64 40.73 -3.75
C LYS A 13 -21.25 41.51 -5.00
N LEU A 14 -20.43 40.94 -5.85
CA LEU A 14 -19.99 41.52 -7.12
C LEU A 14 -21.04 41.39 -8.24
N ASN A 15 -22.13 40.68 -8.00
CA ASN A 15 -23.14 40.31 -9.00
C ASN A 15 -22.51 39.65 -10.25
N ASN A 16 -21.40 38.94 -10.07
CA ASN A 16 -20.69 38.26 -11.15
C ASN A 16 -21.22 36.85 -11.31
N ARG A 17 -22.01 36.61 -12.35
CA ARG A 17 -22.69 35.34 -12.62
C ARG A 17 -21.71 34.20 -12.92
N ASP A 18 -20.66 34.47 -13.71
CA ASP A 18 -19.69 33.42 -14.09
C ASP A 18 -18.86 32.96 -12.89
N LEU A 19 -18.37 33.90 -12.08
CA LEU A 19 -17.67 33.59 -10.85
C LEU A 19 -18.57 32.84 -9.85
N LYS A 20 -19.86 33.21 -9.76
CA LYS A 20 -20.85 32.51 -8.95
C LYS A 20 -21.05 31.07 -9.43
N ASN A 21 -21.22 30.84 -10.73
CA ASN A 21 -21.41 29.51 -11.30
C ASN A 21 -20.14 28.67 -11.12
N GLN A 22 -18.95 29.23 -11.37
CA GLN A 22 -17.67 28.56 -11.16
C GLN A 22 -17.49 28.12 -9.71
N SER A 23 -17.72 29.02 -8.74
CA SER A 23 -17.63 28.69 -7.31
C SER A 23 -18.68 27.66 -6.89
N SER A 24 -19.89 27.72 -7.47
CA SER A 24 -20.94 26.74 -7.21
C SER A 24 -20.56 25.33 -7.71
N LEU A 25 -19.97 25.24 -8.91
CA LEU A 25 -19.49 23.97 -9.46
C LEU A 25 -18.36 23.39 -8.62
N GLN A 26 -17.38 24.22 -8.21
CA GLN A 26 -16.32 23.79 -7.30
C GLN A 26 -16.87 23.30 -5.96
N LEU A 27 -17.84 24.01 -5.38
CA LEU A 27 -18.46 23.63 -4.11
C LEU A 27 -19.21 22.29 -4.24
N SER A 28 -19.95 22.11 -5.34
CA SER A 28 -20.64 20.85 -5.63
C SER A 28 -19.67 19.68 -5.78
N LEU A 29 -18.54 19.88 -6.47
CA LEU A 29 -17.50 18.86 -6.59
C LEU A 29 -16.93 18.49 -5.21
N LEU A 30 -16.59 19.48 -4.38
CA LEU A 30 -16.11 19.24 -3.02
C LEU A 30 -17.12 18.52 -2.14
N TYR A 31 -18.40 18.90 -2.22
CA TYR A 31 -19.45 18.18 -1.50
C TYR A 31 -19.60 16.73 -1.97
N SER A 32 -19.49 16.49 -3.28
CA SER A 32 -19.51 15.13 -3.83
C SER A 32 -18.33 14.30 -3.31
N MET A 33 -17.13 14.87 -3.26
CA MET A 33 -15.94 14.23 -2.71
C MET A 33 -16.06 13.91 -1.21
N CYS A 34 -16.76 14.77 -0.45
CA CYS A 34 -17.03 14.59 0.97
C CYS A 34 -18.25 13.70 1.27
N GLY A 35 -18.89 13.10 0.25
CA GLY A 35 -20.09 12.27 0.44
C GLY A 35 -21.37 13.05 0.72
N ARG A 36 -21.35 14.38 0.62
CA ARG A 36 -22.54 15.26 0.80
C ARG A 36 -23.33 15.38 -0.51
N TYR A 37 -23.77 14.25 -1.02
CA TYR A 37 -24.36 14.15 -2.36
C TYR A 37 -25.64 14.99 -2.51
N ARG A 38 -26.49 15.08 -1.49
CA ARG A 38 -27.70 15.89 -1.56
C ARG A 38 -27.41 17.37 -1.67
N ASP A 39 -26.39 17.85 -0.94
CA ASP A 39 -25.97 19.26 -1.03
C ASP A 39 -25.35 19.57 -2.40
N ALA A 40 -24.56 18.65 -2.94
CA ALA A 40 -23.98 18.75 -4.27
C ALA A 40 -25.07 18.82 -5.35
N GLU A 41 -26.02 17.91 -5.31
CA GLU A 41 -27.15 17.84 -6.26
C GLU A 41 -27.99 19.12 -6.25
N LEU A 42 -28.36 19.63 -5.06
CA LEU A 42 -29.13 20.87 -4.92
C LEU A 42 -28.41 22.10 -5.51
N ILE A 43 -27.08 22.11 -5.52
CA ILE A 43 -26.30 23.16 -6.17
C ILE A 43 -26.36 23.00 -7.69
N LEU A 44 -26.13 21.79 -8.19
CA LEU A 44 -26.10 21.48 -9.62
C LEU A 44 -27.44 21.73 -10.30
N GLU A 45 -28.56 21.35 -9.65
CA GLU A 45 -29.93 21.57 -10.15
C GLU A 45 -30.29 23.06 -10.34
N LYS A 46 -29.65 23.95 -9.58
CA LYS A 46 -29.87 25.41 -9.68
C LYS A 46 -29.11 26.08 -10.84
N ILE A 47 -28.15 25.37 -11.44
CA ILE A 47 -27.36 25.92 -12.53
C ILE A 47 -28.08 25.70 -13.86
N LYS A 48 -28.37 26.76 -14.54
CA LYS A 48 -28.98 26.72 -15.88
C LYS A 48 -27.88 26.64 -16.94
N THR A 49 -27.84 25.54 -17.66
CA THR A 49 -26.81 25.28 -18.70
C THR A 49 -26.86 26.31 -19.83
N SER A 50 -28.02 26.85 -20.16
CA SER A 50 -28.20 27.89 -21.18
C SER A 50 -27.52 29.23 -20.82
N GLU A 51 -27.18 29.42 -19.56
CA GLU A 51 -26.54 30.65 -19.05
C GLU A 51 -25.04 30.50 -18.85
N LEU A 52 -24.45 29.33 -19.17
CA LEU A 52 -23.02 29.04 -18.99
C LEU A 52 -22.25 29.38 -20.27
N SER A 53 -21.05 29.96 -20.09
CA SER A 53 -20.04 30.00 -21.15
C SER A 53 -19.61 28.59 -21.55
N LYS A 54 -19.01 28.43 -22.74
CA LYS A 54 -18.51 27.11 -23.20
C LYS A 54 -17.56 26.46 -22.19
N ASP A 55 -16.68 27.25 -21.59
CA ASP A 55 -15.71 26.77 -20.60
C ASP A 55 -16.41 26.30 -19.32
N LEU A 56 -17.35 27.08 -18.81
CA LEU A 56 -18.13 26.70 -17.63
C LEU A 56 -19.08 25.52 -17.91
N LEU A 57 -19.56 25.36 -19.13
CA LEU A 57 -20.36 24.22 -19.53
C LEU A 57 -19.54 22.92 -19.51
N SER A 58 -18.26 22.95 -19.90
CA SER A 58 -17.36 21.80 -19.79
C SER A 58 -17.14 21.42 -18.32
N VAL A 59 -16.87 22.39 -17.44
CA VAL A 59 -16.73 22.17 -15.98
C VAL A 59 -18.04 21.61 -15.38
N TYR A 60 -19.19 22.07 -15.85
CA TYR A 60 -20.49 21.55 -15.41
C TYR A 60 -20.65 20.05 -15.74
N TYR A 61 -20.36 19.65 -16.98
CA TYR A 61 -20.45 18.25 -17.37
C TYR A 61 -19.40 17.37 -16.68
N GLU A 62 -18.20 17.88 -16.47
CA GLU A 62 -17.19 17.20 -15.68
C GLU A 62 -17.65 16.99 -14.22
N THR A 63 -18.19 18.05 -13.60
CA THR A 63 -18.69 18.00 -12.22
C THR A 63 -19.82 16.98 -12.06
N TYR A 64 -20.77 16.93 -12.99
CA TYR A 64 -21.83 15.92 -12.97
C TYR A 64 -21.30 14.51 -13.24
N SER A 65 -20.36 14.34 -14.16
CA SER A 65 -19.71 13.05 -14.41
C SER A 65 -19.03 12.53 -13.14
N ARG A 66 -18.28 13.38 -12.43
CA ARG A 66 -17.63 13.02 -11.16
C ARG A 66 -18.62 12.83 -10.02
N PHE A 67 -19.69 13.62 -9.95
CA PHE A 67 -20.78 13.41 -8.99
C PHE A 67 -21.36 11.98 -9.11
N TRP A 68 -21.72 11.56 -10.33
CA TRP A 68 -22.25 10.22 -10.57
C TRP A 68 -21.22 9.12 -10.36
N GLU A 69 -19.94 9.39 -10.61
CA GLU A 69 -18.83 8.47 -10.29
C GLU A 69 -18.78 8.21 -8.79
N TYR A 70 -18.66 9.25 -7.98
CA TYR A 70 -18.55 9.12 -6.52
C TYR A 70 -19.83 8.56 -5.89
N TYR A 71 -20.98 8.97 -6.40
CA TYR A 71 -22.25 8.44 -5.94
C TYR A 71 -22.40 6.95 -6.26
N SER A 72 -22.00 6.50 -7.43
CA SER A 72 -22.07 5.08 -7.82
C SER A 72 -21.14 4.17 -7.02
N ILE A 73 -19.99 4.66 -6.58
CA ILE A 73 -19.08 3.93 -5.68
C ILE A 73 -19.76 3.64 -4.33
N THR A 74 -20.54 4.60 -3.81
CA THR A 74 -21.20 4.48 -2.51
C THR A 74 -22.57 3.81 -2.58
N ALA A 75 -23.34 4.04 -3.65
CA ALA A 75 -24.75 3.63 -3.81
C ALA A 75 -24.99 2.39 -4.69
N ASN A 76 -23.91 1.62 -4.98
CA ASN A 76 -24.02 0.36 -5.71
C ASN A 76 -24.44 0.46 -7.18
N SER A 77 -23.55 0.84 -8.07
CA SER A 77 -23.50 0.68 -9.55
C SER A 77 -24.74 1.00 -10.43
N ARG A 78 -25.91 1.30 -9.89
CA ARG A 78 -27.14 1.61 -10.68
C ARG A 78 -27.01 2.85 -11.57
N TYR A 79 -26.10 3.76 -11.24
CA TYR A 79 -26.02 5.10 -11.81
C TYR A 79 -24.88 5.30 -12.82
N GLY A 80 -24.21 4.24 -13.22
CA GLY A 80 -23.12 4.31 -14.21
C GLY A 80 -23.56 4.83 -15.59
N LYS A 81 -24.85 4.64 -15.95
CA LYS A 81 -25.42 5.19 -17.20
C LYS A 81 -25.50 6.72 -17.18
N GLN A 82 -25.87 7.30 -16.04
CA GLN A 82 -25.91 8.76 -15.87
C GLN A 82 -24.53 9.38 -16.04
N ARG A 83 -23.49 8.77 -15.44
CA ARG A 83 -22.11 9.19 -15.65
C ARG A 83 -21.74 9.23 -17.13
N ALA A 84 -22.09 8.19 -17.89
CA ALA A 84 -21.74 8.09 -19.31
C ALA A 84 -22.35 9.24 -20.14
N VAL A 85 -23.61 9.64 -19.86
CA VAL A 85 -24.29 10.75 -20.57
C VAL A 85 -23.51 12.06 -20.39
N TYR A 86 -23.11 12.38 -19.16
CA TYR A 86 -22.34 13.59 -18.88
C TYR A 86 -20.92 13.53 -19.43
N GLN A 87 -20.31 12.36 -19.44
CA GLN A 87 -18.99 12.14 -20.04
C GLN A 87 -19.01 12.32 -21.56
N ASP A 88 -20.05 11.82 -22.24
CA ASP A 88 -20.22 12.03 -23.68
C ASP A 88 -20.41 13.51 -24.01
N SER A 89 -21.22 14.22 -23.19
CA SER A 89 -21.41 15.67 -23.34
C SER A 89 -20.12 16.45 -23.11
N LEU A 90 -19.33 16.10 -22.11
CA LEU A 90 -18.02 16.69 -21.84
C LEU A 90 -17.09 16.52 -23.04
N LEU A 91 -16.94 15.29 -23.53
CA LEU A 91 -16.06 14.97 -24.67
C LEU A 91 -16.44 15.76 -25.95
N SER A 92 -17.74 16.08 -26.13
CA SER A 92 -18.18 16.88 -27.28
C SER A 92 -17.76 18.35 -27.22
N LEU A 93 -17.42 18.87 -26.03
CA LEU A 93 -17.06 20.29 -25.81
C LEU A 93 -15.55 20.52 -25.74
N LEU A 94 -14.80 19.53 -25.28
CA LEU A 94 -13.35 19.65 -25.08
C LEU A 94 -12.61 19.77 -26.43
N ASP A 95 -11.52 20.52 -26.42
CA ASP A 95 -10.58 20.53 -27.55
C ASP A 95 -9.94 19.15 -27.69
N GLN A 96 -10.06 18.56 -28.88
CA GLN A 96 -9.55 17.21 -29.17
C GLN A 96 -8.03 17.07 -29.02
N THR A 97 -7.30 18.19 -29.05
CA THR A 97 -5.86 18.23 -28.85
C THR A 97 -5.45 18.34 -27.39
N SER A 98 -6.38 18.72 -26.52
CA SER A 98 -6.10 18.95 -25.10
C SER A 98 -5.78 17.65 -24.35
N PHE A 99 -4.98 17.79 -23.29
CA PHE A 99 -4.67 16.72 -22.36
C PHE A 99 -5.94 16.10 -21.76
N ASP A 100 -6.86 16.94 -21.29
CA ASP A 100 -8.10 16.51 -20.64
C ASP A 100 -9.00 15.69 -21.56
N TYR A 101 -9.10 16.11 -22.84
CA TYR A 101 -9.83 15.32 -23.84
C TYR A 101 -9.20 13.95 -24.06
N LYS A 102 -7.88 13.91 -24.32
CA LYS A 102 -7.15 12.67 -24.56
C LYS A 102 -7.26 11.72 -23.37
N LEU A 103 -7.04 12.22 -22.16
CA LEU A 103 -7.13 11.39 -20.94
C LEU A 103 -8.56 10.87 -20.72
N SER A 104 -9.57 11.74 -20.83
CA SER A 104 -10.97 11.33 -20.68
C SER A 104 -11.37 10.30 -21.73
N ARG A 105 -10.89 10.45 -22.96
CA ARG A 105 -11.09 9.49 -24.05
C ARG A 105 -10.41 8.15 -23.82
N ALA A 106 -9.22 8.16 -23.22
CA ALA A 106 -8.53 6.93 -22.83
C ALA A 106 -9.34 6.12 -21.81
N TYR A 107 -9.89 6.78 -20.79
CA TYR A 107 -10.79 6.13 -19.83
C TYR A 107 -12.10 5.65 -20.51
N TYR A 108 -12.67 6.43 -21.40
CA TYR A 108 -13.86 6.03 -22.15
C TYR A 108 -13.65 4.74 -22.97
N TYR A 109 -12.51 4.59 -23.61
CA TYR A 109 -12.16 3.41 -24.38
C TYR A 109 -11.67 2.24 -23.55
N GLY A 110 -11.19 2.44 -22.32
CA GLY A 110 -10.49 1.45 -21.52
C GLY A 110 -11.20 0.10 -21.39
N GLY A 111 -12.52 0.10 -21.29
CA GLY A 111 -13.33 -1.13 -21.26
C GLY A 111 -14.06 -1.48 -22.56
N ARG A 112 -13.92 -0.67 -23.64
CA ARG A 112 -14.71 -0.77 -24.87
C ARG A 112 -13.85 -1.07 -26.11
N ASP A 113 -12.74 -0.37 -26.26
CA ASP A 113 -11.83 -0.48 -27.41
C ASP A 113 -10.38 -0.40 -26.91
N SER A 114 -9.83 -1.55 -26.64
CA SER A 114 -8.48 -1.67 -26.05
C SER A 114 -7.37 -1.13 -26.92
N ILE A 115 -7.54 -1.18 -28.25
CA ILE A 115 -6.52 -0.68 -29.19
C ILE A 115 -6.49 0.85 -29.12
N LYS A 116 -7.65 1.49 -29.24
CA LYS A 116 -7.73 2.96 -29.15
C LYS A 116 -7.30 3.49 -27.78
N ALA A 117 -7.71 2.83 -26.70
CA ALA A 117 -7.27 3.22 -25.36
C ALA A 117 -5.74 3.19 -25.26
N LYS A 118 -5.12 2.10 -25.70
CA LYS A 118 -3.65 1.96 -25.68
C LYS A 118 -2.95 3.01 -26.51
N THR A 119 -3.43 3.27 -27.72
CA THR A 119 -2.82 4.29 -28.61
C THR A 119 -2.83 5.68 -27.95
N VAL A 120 -3.98 6.09 -27.43
CA VAL A 120 -4.09 7.41 -26.76
C VAL A 120 -3.22 7.50 -25.51
N LEU A 121 -3.17 6.44 -24.69
CA LEU A 121 -2.32 6.43 -23.50
C LEU A 121 -0.83 6.44 -23.85
N GLN A 122 -0.44 5.77 -24.93
CA GLN A 122 0.95 5.78 -25.40
C GLN A 122 1.36 7.17 -25.91
N GLU A 123 0.51 7.81 -26.73
CA GLU A 123 0.76 9.20 -27.17
C GLU A 123 0.94 10.18 -25.99
N LEU A 124 0.10 10.03 -24.95
CA LEU A 124 0.22 10.85 -23.75
C LEU A 124 1.53 10.59 -22.99
N LEU A 125 1.93 9.31 -22.83
CA LEU A 125 3.18 8.96 -22.18
C LEU A 125 4.42 9.45 -22.93
N ASP A 126 4.38 9.41 -24.27
CA ASP A 126 5.51 9.79 -25.12
C ASP A 126 5.73 11.33 -25.13
N THR A 127 4.70 12.10 -24.79
CA THR A 127 4.73 13.56 -24.81
C THR A 127 4.87 14.21 -23.43
N GLU A 128 4.59 13.47 -22.35
CA GLU A 128 4.59 14.02 -20.99
C GLU A 128 5.92 13.78 -20.28
N GLU A 129 6.36 14.78 -19.53
CA GLU A 129 7.58 14.70 -18.73
C GLU A 129 7.39 13.73 -17.54
N VAL A 130 8.38 12.86 -17.33
CA VAL A 130 8.36 11.86 -16.27
C VAL A 130 8.35 12.51 -14.89
N GLY A 131 7.39 12.12 -14.07
CA GLY A 131 7.28 12.56 -12.68
C GLY A 131 6.42 13.80 -12.47
N THR A 132 5.79 14.34 -13.52
CA THR A 132 4.80 15.43 -13.40
C THR A 132 3.46 14.94 -12.84
N PRO A 133 2.55 15.81 -12.36
CA PRO A 133 1.20 15.43 -12.00
C PRO A 133 0.41 14.78 -13.16
N HIS A 134 0.58 15.28 -14.40
CA HIS A 134 -0.02 14.68 -15.59
C HIS A 134 0.50 13.26 -15.83
N TYR A 135 1.81 13.05 -15.67
CA TYR A 135 2.41 11.72 -15.76
C TYR A 135 1.81 10.73 -14.74
N ALA A 136 1.54 11.18 -13.50
CA ALA A 136 0.84 10.36 -12.51
C ALA A 136 -0.56 9.96 -12.99
N MET A 137 -1.32 10.90 -13.56
CA MET A 137 -2.66 10.64 -14.09
C MET A 137 -2.64 9.68 -15.27
N ILE A 138 -1.69 9.82 -16.20
CA ILE A 138 -1.55 8.93 -17.37
C ILE A 138 -1.19 7.51 -16.92
N THR A 139 -0.20 7.39 -16.03
CA THR A 139 0.25 6.07 -15.55
C THR A 139 -0.83 5.37 -14.75
N HIS A 140 -1.64 6.10 -13.95
CA HIS A 140 -2.83 5.54 -13.31
C HIS A 140 -3.88 5.06 -14.33
N ALA A 141 -4.15 5.84 -15.38
CA ALA A 141 -5.06 5.43 -16.46
C ALA A 141 -4.54 4.20 -17.21
N TYR A 142 -3.23 4.12 -17.43
CA TYR A 142 -2.59 2.96 -18.04
C TYR A 142 -2.70 1.71 -17.15
N ALA A 143 -2.54 1.86 -15.84
CA ALA A 143 -2.76 0.77 -14.88
C ALA A 143 -4.22 0.26 -14.91
N SER A 144 -5.19 1.16 -15.03
CA SER A 144 -6.61 0.81 -15.21
C SER A 144 -6.86 0.06 -16.52
N PHE A 145 -6.21 0.47 -17.60
CA PHE A 145 -6.24 -0.25 -18.86
C PHE A 145 -5.65 -1.66 -18.71
N CYS A 146 -4.48 -1.82 -18.09
CA CYS A 146 -3.86 -3.12 -17.84
C CYS A 146 -4.74 -4.03 -16.99
N TRP A 147 -5.49 -3.48 -16.02
CA TRP A 147 -6.48 -4.23 -15.25
C TRP A 147 -7.54 -4.89 -16.14
N HIS A 148 -8.13 -4.12 -17.07
CA HIS A 148 -9.12 -4.64 -18.01
C HIS A 148 -8.54 -5.71 -18.95
N GLN A 149 -7.23 -5.63 -19.27
CA GLN A 149 -6.51 -6.60 -20.07
C GLN A 149 -5.96 -7.79 -19.26
N LYS A 150 -6.19 -7.85 -17.95
CA LYS A 150 -5.66 -8.86 -17.01
C LYS A 150 -4.13 -8.95 -16.98
N LYS A 151 -3.44 -7.85 -17.29
CA LYS A 151 -1.98 -7.73 -17.30
C LYS A 151 -1.49 -7.20 -15.94
N MET A 152 -1.42 -8.09 -14.94
CA MET A 152 -1.21 -7.67 -13.56
C MET A 152 0.17 -7.09 -13.28
N ASP A 153 1.24 -7.62 -13.89
CA ASP A 153 2.60 -7.10 -13.72
C ASP A 153 2.76 -5.68 -14.31
N GLU A 154 2.23 -5.48 -15.53
CA GLU A 154 2.20 -4.14 -16.14
C GLU A 154 1.36 -3.18 -15.29
N ARG A 155 0.20 -3.62 -14.79
CA ARG A 155 -0.64 -2.83 -13.88
C ARG A 155 0.14 -2.39 -12.65
N LYS A 156 0.82 -3.31 -11.97
CA LYS A 156 1.64 -3.03 -10.78
C LYS A 156 2.73 -2.00 -11.10
N LYS A 157 3.43 -2.17 -12.21
CA LYS A 157 4.45 -1.22 -12.69
C LYS A 157 3.90 0.19 -12.85
N TYR A 158 2.79 0.36 -13.57
CA TYR A 158 2.21 1.68 -13.82
C TYR A 158 1.61 2.31 -12.55
N LEU A 159 1.04 1.52 -11.62
CA LEU A 159 0.62 2.01 -10.31
C LEU A 159 1.80 2.54 -9.48
N MET A 160 2.95 1.85 -9.51
CA MET A 160 4.15 2.34 -8.83
C MET A 160 4.64 3.66 -9.43
N MET A 161 4.67 3.77 -10.76
CA MET A 161 5.06 5.01 -11.44
C MET A 161 4.14 6.17 -11.07
N SER A 162 2.83 5.94 -11.01
CA SER A 162 1.84 6.91 -10.58
C SER A 162 2.05 7.33 -9.12
N ALA A 163 2.14 6.38 -8.20
CA ALA A 163 2.33 6.66 -6.78
C ALA A 163 3.63 7.45 -6.50
N ILE A 164 4.74 7.10 -7.18
CA ILE A 164 6.01 7.83 -7.05
C ILE A 164 5.87 9.27 -7.54
N ALA A 165 5.18 9.50 -8.65
CA ALA A 165 4.95 10.84 -9.17
C ALA A 165 4.05 11.65 -8.23
N ASP A 166 2.98 11.07 -7.69
CA ASP A 166 2.11 11.71 -6.70
C ASP A 166 2.88 12.12 -5.44
N ILE A 167 3.70 11.24 -4.88
CA ILE A 167 4.53 11.52 -3.70
C ILE A 167 5.52 12.66 -3.98
N ARG A 168 6.19 12.65 -5.14
CA ARG A 168 7.16 13.70 -5.53
C ARG A 168 6.52 15.08 -5.66
N ASN A 169 5.28 15.12 -6.12
CA ASN A 169 4.52 16.36 -6.29
C ASN A 169 3.71 16.75 -5.05
N ALA A 170 3.87 16.02 -3.93
CA ALA A 170 3.05 16.20 -2.72
C ALA A 170 1.54 16.14 -3.00
N THR A 171 1.16 15.41 -4.04
CA THR A 171 -0.24 15.16 -4.39
C THR A 171 -0.79 14.06 -3.50
N ARG A 172 -1.82 14.37 -2.73
CA ARG A 172 -2.46 13.40 -1.83
C ARG A 172 -3.52 12.57 -2.56
N GLU A 173 -3.16 12.03 -3.71
CA GLU A 173 -4.00 11.12 -4.46
C GLU A 173 -3.67 9.67 -4.06
N THR A 174 -4.63 8.99 -3.47
CA THR A 174 -4.39 7.71 -2.81
C THR A 174 -4.74 6.49 -3.66
N ALA A 175 -5.33 6.69 -4.85
CA ALA A 175 -5.85 5.59 -5.67
C ALA A 175 -4.78 4.55 -6.03
N SER A 176 -3.58 5.02 -6.40
CA SER A 176 -2.47 4.13 -6.77
C SER A 176 -1.91 3.37 -5.58
N LEU A 177 -1.78 4.02 -4.40
CA LEU A 177 -1.35 3.35 -3.16
C LEU A 177 -2.37 2.32 -2.68
N GLN A 178 -3.67 2.62 -2.77
CA GLN A 178 -4.74 1.68 -2.42
C GLN A 178 -4.70 0.43 -3.30
N ALA A 179 -4.57 0.63 -4.61
CA ALA A 179 -4.47 -0.50 -5.56
C ALA A 179 -3.21 -1.34 -5.33
N LEU A 180 -2.06 -0.70 -5.03
CA LEU A 180 -0.82 -1.39 -4.67
C LEU A 180 -0.94 -2.17 -3.36
N ALA A 181 -1.61 -1.62 -2.36
CA ALA A 181 -1.86 -2.31 -1.09
C ALA A 181 -2.62 -3.63 -1.30
N LEU A 182 -3.66 -3.61 -2.13
CA LEU A 182 -4.42 -4.82 -2.48
C LEU A 182 -3.56 -5.84 -3.24
N ILE A 183 -2.77 -5.40 -4.22
CA ILE A 183 -1.86 -6.28 -4.96
C ILE A 183 -0.85 -6.92 -4.01
N GLN A 184 -0.23 -6.16 -3.12
CA GLN A 184 0.73 -6.70 -2.14
C GLN A 184 0.07 -7.70 -1.18
N TYR A 185 -1.18 -7.45 -0.79
CA TYR A 185 -1.96 -8.38 0.04
C TYR A 185 -2.22 -9.71 -0.70
N GLU A 186 -2.62 -9.65 -1.97
CA GLU A 186 -2.83 -10.84 -2.81
C GLU A 186 -1.53 -11.64 -3.02
N GLU A 187 -0.40 -10.95 -3.16
CA GLU A 187 0.95 -11.53 -3.26
C GLU A 187 1.51 -12.04 -1.92
N LYS A 188 0.76 -11.96 -0.82
CA LYS A 188 1.19 -12.35 0.53
C LYS A 188 2.31 -11.49 1.13
N ASN A 189 2.62 -10.36 0.54
CA ASN A 189 3.55 -9.38 1.12
C ASN A 189 2.82 -8.45 2.08
N LEU A 190 2.49 -8.98 3.26
CA LEU A 190 1.66 -8.29 4.24
C LEU A 190 2.32 -7.02 4.80
N SER A 191 3.65 -6.99 4.89
CA SER A 191 4.39 -5.81 5.36
C SER A 191 4.18 -4.60 4.45
N ASP A 192 4.35 -4.77 3.14
CA ASP A 192 4.19 -3.66 2.18
C ASP A 192 2.70 -3.33 1.97
N ALA A 193 1.82 -4.35 1.99
CA ALA A 193 0.37 -4.12 1.98
C ALA A 193 -0.06 -3.21 3.14
N PHE A 194 0.43 -3.46 4.35
CA PHE A 194 0.14 -2.64 5.53
C PHE A 194 0.71 -1.23 5.40
N LYS A 195 1.97 -1.07 4.98
CA LYS A 195 2.62 0.25 4.80
C LYS A 195 1.88 1.10 3.77
N PHE A 196 1.53 0.55 2.61
CA PHE A 196 0.80 1.28 1.58
C PHE A 196 -0.61 1.66 2.04
N THR A 197 -1.28 0.75 2.77
CA THR A 197 -2.59 1.05 3.36
C THR A 197 -2.49 2.18 4.38
N GLN A 198 -1.50 2.15 5.27
CA GLN A 198 -1.30 3.19 6.28
C GLN A 198 -1.02 4.55 5.63
N SER A 199 -0.12 4.61 4.65
CA SER A 199 0.16 5.85 3.91
C SER A 199 -1.09 6.39 3.21
N ALA A 200 -1.89 5.52 2.59
CA ALA A 200 -3.14 5.93 1.95
C ALA A 200 -4.18 6.47 2.97
N ILE A 201 -4.25 5.91 4.18
CA ILE A 201 -5.12 6.40 5.25
C ILE A 201 -4.68 7.78 5.72
N ASP A 202 -3.39 7.98 5.97
CA ASP A 202 -2.84 9.25 6.42
C ASP A 202 -3.16 10.39 5.42
N ASP A 203 -3.05 10.10 4.13
CA ASP A 203 -3.42 11.04 3.06
C ASP A 203 -4.93 11.32 3.01
N VAL A 204 -5.76 10.29 3.14
CA VAL A 204 -7.22 10.43 3.15
C VAL A 204 -7.69 11.23 4.35
N VAL A 205 -7.18 10.93 5.54
CA VAL A 205 -7.54 11.66 6.77
C VAL A 205 -7.15 13.14 6.64
N SER A 206 -5.96 13.41 6.10
CA SER A 206 -5.49 14.78 5.94
C SER A 206 -6.22 15.55 4.84
N SER A 207 -6.68 14.89 3.77
CA SER A 207 -7.41 15.51 2.65
C SER A 207 -8.90 15.66 2.91
N GLY A 208 -9.49 14.86 3.81
CA GLY A 208 -10.93 14.84 4.10
C GLY A 208 -11.79 14.28 2.95
N ILE A 209 -11.21 13.48 2.05
CA ILE A 209 -11.91 12.92 0.88
C ILE A 209 -12.69 11.67 1.30
N HIS A 210 -13.99 11.81 1.52
CA HIS A 210 -14.85 10.76 2.09
C HIS A 210 -14.93 9.49 1.23
N PHE A 211 -15.08 9.59 -0.08
CA PHE A 211 -15.21 8.41 -0.94
C PHE A 211 -13.92 7.55 -0.94
N ARG A 212 -12.75 8.17 -0.83
CA ARG A 212 -11.47 7.45 -0.67
C ARG A 212 -11.40 6.72 0.67
N ALA A 213 -11.89 7.35 1.74
CA ALA A 213 -12.00 6.69 3.04
C ALA A 213 -12.86 5.44 2.96
N MET A 214 -14.02 5.51 2.30
CA MET A 214 -14.93 4.37 2.13
C MET A 214 -14.29 3.22 1.35
N GLU A 215 -13.48 3.50 0.34
CA GLU A 215 -12.74 2.45 -0.39
C GLU A 215 -11.69 1.77 0.49
N ILE A 216 -10.89 2.54 1.23
CA ILE A 216 -9.86 2.00 2.13
C ILE A 216 -10.48 1.15 3.24
N TYR A 217 -11.56 1.61 3.88
CA TYR A 217 -12.18 0.89 4.99
C TYR A 217 -12.68 -0.51 4.61
N LYS A 218 -13.00 -0.76 3.34
CA LYS A 218 -13.44 -2.08 2.86
C LYS A 218 -12.37 -3.16 3.06
N PHE A 219 -11.10 -2.83 2.96
CA PHE A 219 -10.00 -3.79 3.04
C PHE A 219 -8.99 -3.51 4.18
N TYR A 220 -9.02 -2.32 4.77
CA TYR A 220 -8.09 -1.95 5.86
C TYR A 220 -8.10 -2.96 7.00
N SER A 221 -9.29 -3.30 7.49
CA SER A 221 -9.43 -4.26 8.58
C SER A 221 -8.83 -5.63 8.25
N ILE A 222 -8.99 -6.09 7.01
CA ILE A 222 -8.47 -7.37 6.54
C ILE A 222 -6.95 -7.34 6.51
N ILE A 223 -6.36 -6.33 5.88
CA ILE A 223 -4.89 -6.19 5.77
C ILE A 223 -4.26 -6.00 7.15
N ASN A 224 -4.83 -5.13 7.99
CA ASN A 224 -4.34 -4.89 9.34
C ASN A 224 -4.38 -6.16 10.19
N THR A 225 -5.48 -6.89 10.18
CA THR A 225 -5.62 -8.15 10.94
C THR A 225 -4.63 -9.21 10.44
N ALA A 226 -4.48 -9.35 9.12
CA ALA A 226 -3.52 -10.29 8.53
C ALA A 226 -2.08 -9.94 8.94
N TYR A 227 -1.71 -8.66 8.85
CA TYR A 227 -0.38 -8.18 9.24
C TYR A 227 -0.10 -8.41 10.73
N GLN A 228 -1.03 -8.04 11.63
CA GLN A 228 -0.89 -8.24 13.08
C GLN A 228 -0.79 -9.70 13.45
N THR A 229 -1.55 -10.57 12.78
CA THR A 229 -1.49 -12.03 13.01
C THR A 229 -0.13 -12.60 12.60
N GLU A 230 0.41 -12.19 11.45
CA GLU A 230 1.72 -12.64 10.98
C GLU A 230 2.86 -12.12 11.87
N GLU A 231 2.77 -10.86 12.30
CA GLU A 231 3.74 -10.27 13.24
C GLU A 231 3.73 -11.01 14.58
N ALA A 232 2.55 -11.31 15.13
CA ALA A 232 2.42 -12.06 16.38
C ALA A 232 2.99 -13.48 16.24
N ARG A 233 2.73 -14.15 15.11
CA ARG A 233 3.27 -15.48 14.81
C ARG A 233 4.79 -15.44 14.69
N SER A 234 5.34 -14.46 14.00
CA SER A 234 6.79 -14.29 13.86
C SER A 234 7.46 -14.07 15.21
N LYS A 235 6.90 -13.21 16.06
CA LYS A 235 7.37 -12.99 17.44
C LYS A 235 7.33 -14.27 18.27
N SER A 236 6.24 -15.04 18.19
CA SER A 236 6.10 -16.32 18.90
C SER A 236 7.15 -17.33 18.45
N ASN A 237 7.38 -17.44 17.14
CA ASN A 237 8.41 -18.33 16.58
C ASN A 237 9.82 -17.93 17.06
N LEU A 238 10.12 -16.63 17.08
CA LEU A 238 11.41 -16.11 17.58
C LEU A 238 11.61 -16.47 19.05
N ILE A 239 10.61 -16.28 19.90
CA ILE A 239 10.66 -16.64 21.32
C ILE A 239 10.89 -18.13 21.48
N THR A 240 10.15 -18.97 20.74
CA THR A 240 10.32 -20.43 20.77
C THR A 240 11.73 -20.84 20.36
N PHE A 241 12.27 -20.21 19.31
CA PHE A 241 13.65 -20.46 18.87
C PHE A 241 14.67 -20.07 19.94
N LEU A 242 14.53 -18.91 20.58
CA LEU A 242 15.42 -18.45 21.66
C LEU A 242 15.37 -19.37 22.88
N ILE A 243 14.18 -19.85 23.27
CA ILE A 243 14.03 -20.80 24.38
C ILE A 243 14.74 -22.12 24.02
N SER A 244 14.50 -22.65 22.82
CA SER A 244 15.10 -23.90 22.38
C SER A 244 16.62 -23.84 22.34
N THR A 245 17.19 -22.77 21.80
CA THR A 245 18.65 -22.57 21.78
C THR A 245 19.25 -22.41 23.18
N SER A 246 18.54 -21.75 24.10
CA SER A 246 18.97 -21.60 25.49
C SER A 246 19.01 -22.95 26.22
N ILE A 247 18.01 -23.81 25.99
CA ILE A 247 17.97 -25.18 26.56
C ILE A 247 19.13 -26.02 26.04
N ILE A 248 19.41 -25.97 24.73
CA ILE A 248 20.54 -26.70 24.12
C ILE A 248 21.87 -26.23 24.72
N LEU A 249 22.06 -24.91 24.85
CA LEU A 249 23.28 -24.37 25.44
C LEU A 249 23.45 -24.81 26.89
N PHE A 250 22.39 -24.81 27.67
CA PHE A 250 22.39 -25.29 29.05
C PHE A 250 22.81 -26.76 29.15
N LEU A 251 22.27 -27.62 28.29
CA LEU A 251 22.61 -29.03 28.23
C LEU A 251 24.08 -29.25 27.85
N LEU A 252 24.60 -28.46 26.92
CA LEU A 252 26.03 -28.50 26.55
C LEU A 252 26.94 -28.13 27.75
N VAL A 253 26.58 -27.12 28.51
CA VAL A 253 27.33 -26.74 29.73
C VAL A 253 27.30 -27.87 30.75
N LEU A 254 26.17 -28.51 30.99
CA LEU A 254 26.07 -29.67 31.87
C LEU A 254 26.94 -30.84 31.40
N LEU A 255 26.97 -31.11 30.09
CA LEU A 255 27.80 -32.16 29.49
C LEU A 255 29.30 -31.88 29.72
N VAL A 256 29.76 -30.65 29.53
CA VAL A 256 31.14 -30.23 29.80
C VAL A 256 31.48 -30.42 31.27
N ILE A 257 30.60 -30.07 32.20
CA ILE A 257 30.78 -30.28 33.64
C ILE A 257 30.90 -31.79 33.95
N CYS A 258 30.04 -32.63 33.40
CA CYS A 258 30.11 -34.09 33.56
C CYS A 258 31.43 -34.67 33.06
N ILE A 259 31.89 -34.27 31.87
CA ILE A 259 33.18 -34.71 31.31
C ILE A 259 34.32 -34.27 32.24
N TYR A 260 34.31 -33.05 32.73
CA TYR A 260 35.33 -32.55 33.65
C TYR A 260 35.37 -33.36 34.95
N ILE A 261 34.23 -33.69 35.54
CA ILE A 261 34.13 -34.54 36.75
C ILE A 261 34.68 -35.93 36.48
N GLN A 262 34.32 -36.55 35.34
CA GLN A 262 34.85 -37.87 34.96
C GLN A 262 36.34 -37.87 34.73
N MET A 263 36.88 -36.88 34.04
CA MET A 263 38.32 -36.72 33.86
C MET A 263 39.08 -36.61 35.21
N ARG A 264 38.56 -35.84 36.17
CA ARG A 264 39.11 -35.77 37.52
C ARG A 264 39.13 -37.14 38.24
N LYS A 265 38.04 -37.91 38.11
CA LYS A 265 37.99 -39.27 38.67
C LYS A 265 39.02 -40.20 38.04
N ILE A 266 39.12 -40.19 36.71
CA ILE A 266 40.14 -41.01 35.99
C ILE A 266 41.57 -40.64 36.40
N LEU A 267 41.87 -39.32 36.53
CA LEU A 267 43.19 -38.87 37.00
C LEU A 267 43.51 -39.33 38.42
N LYS A 268 42.54 -39.34 39.34
CA LYS A 268 42.69 -39.89 40.70
C LYS A 268 42.97 -41.39 40.69
N ILE A 269 42.22 -42.17 39.91
CA ILE A 269 42.39 -43.62 39.76
C ILE A 269 43.78 -43.92 39.16
N LYS A 270 44.17 -43.18 38.10
CA LYS A 270 45.51 -43.34 37.48
C LYS A 270 46.65 -43.07 38.48
N ARG A 271 46.57 -42.02 39.32
CA ARG A 271 47.55 -41.73 40.35
C ARG A 271 47.65 -42.84 41.40
N ALA A 272 46.47 -43.32 41.86
CA ALA A 272 46.42 -44.45 42.83
C ALA A 272 47.01 -45.73 42.23
N LEU A 273 46.75 -46.04 40.97
CA LEU A 273 47.32 -47.17 40.25
C LEU A 273 48.82 -47.08 40.11
N VAL A 274 49.38 -45.94 39.78
CA VAL A 274 50.83 -45.71 39.71
C VAL A 274 51.51 -45.92 41.07
N GLN A 275 50.93 -45.37 42.15
CA GLN A 275 51.41 -45.59 43.52
C GLN A 275 51.36 -47.06 43.96
N SER A 276 50.29 -47.78 43.59
CA SER A 276 50.17 -49.22 43.87
C SER A 276 51.21 -50.02 43.10
N ASN A 277 51.44 -49.72 41.84
CA ASN A 277 52.49 -50.40 41.04
C ASN A 277 53.90 -50.11 41.59
N GLU A 278 54.17 -48.90 42.00
CA GLU A 278 55.47 -48.58 42.67
C GLU A 278 55.68 -49.36 43.97
N LYS A 279 54.61 -49.52 44.78
CA LYS A 279 54.63 -50.35 45.98
C LYS A 279 54.89 -51.81 45.67
N LEU A 280 54.24 -52.37 44.66
CA LEU A 280 54.49 -53.74 44.22
C LEU A 280 55.91 -53.99 43.71
N LEU A 281 56.44 -53.03 42.94
CA LEU A 281 57.83 -53.11 42.49
C LEU A 281 58.85 -53.12 43.68
N ARG A 282 58.64 -52.22 44.65
CA ARG A 282 59.45 -52.21 45.88
C ARG A 282 59.39 -53.48 46.72
N LEU A 283 58.13 -54.06 46.80
CA LEU A 283 57.98 -55.36 47.49
C LEU A 283 58.68 -56.51 46.75
N ASN A 284 58.55 -56.50 45.42
CA ASN A 284 59.24 -57.51 44.58
C ASN A 284 60.75 -57.43 44.67
N GLU A 285 61.34 -56.23 44.71
CA GLU A 285 62.75 -56.01 44.95
C GLU A 285 63.16 -56.51 46.34
N LYS A 286 62.36 -56.22 47.38
CA LYS A 286 62.66 -56.76 48.75
C LYS A 286 62.59 -58.25 48.81
N LEU A 287 61.62 -58.92 48.16
CA LEU A 287 61.48 -60.35 48.05
C LEU A 287 62.72 -60.99 47.34
N ASN A 288 63.16 -60.38 46.25
CA ASN A 288 64.36 -60.83 45.52
C ASN A 288 65.59 -60.69 46.33
N THR A 289 65.80 -59.60 47.09
CA THR A 289 66.94 -59.42 47.98
C THR A 289 66.89 -60.41 49.15
N MET A 290 65.74 -60.68 49.75
CA MET A 290 65.64 -61.73 50.79
C MET A 290 65.91 -63.14 50.25
N ASN A 291 65.42 -63.48 49.05
CA ASN A 291 65.67 -64.77 48.42
C ASN A 291 67.13 -64.97 48.07
N ASN A 292 67.82 -63.90 47.67
CA ASN A 292 69.29 -63.97 47.42
C ASN A 292 70.14 -63.99 48.71
N GLN A 293 69.57 -63.69 49.87
CA GLN A 293 70.27 -63.85 51.21
C GLN A 293 70.04 -65.21 51.84
N LEU A 294 69.06 -65.99 51.36
CA LEU A 294 68.76 -67.34 51.87
C LEU A 294 69.42 -68.46 51.05
N ASN A 295 70.01 -68.18 49.92
CA ASN A 295 70.82 -69.07 49.13
C ASN A 295 72.33 -68.74 49.37
#